data_5590260d96a3505c20b85a2c2b084a6f
#
_entry.id   5590260d96a3505c20b85a2c2b084a6f
#
_cell.length_a   1.000
_cell.length_b   1.000
_cell.length_c   1.000
_cell.angle_alpha   90.00
_cell.angle_beta   90.00
_cell.angle_gamma   90.00
#
_symmetry.space_group_name_H-M   'P 1'
#
loop_
_entity.id
_entity.type
_entity.pdbx_description
1 polymer ?
#
loop_
_entity_poly.entity_id
_entity_poly.type
_entity_poly.pdbx_seq_one_letter_code
_entity_poly.pdbx_strand_id
1 'polypeptide(L)'
;MNINYKNFRMEEESPASPENPMEKMMSGWMFDKKFIEQRKVFLWGPVDDKSSKEITDRLLYLEAIDPGKDITFYINSPGGVVTSGMVIYDTMRMISSPVSTVCMGMAASMGSILLSGGTKGKRYIFPHGEVMIHQPSGGGRGTSADLEIMAVQMQKTKEMGAQLLADNCGQTFEKVMKDFDRDYWMDAKESIEYGIVDHLLEKL
;
A
#
# COMPACT_ATOMS: atom_id res chain seq x y z
N MET A 1 39.23 -16.50 -44.84
CA MET A 1 38.09 -16.99 -44.01
C MET A 1 36.86 -16.16 -44.35
N ASN A 2 36.01 -16.68 -45.26
CA ASN A 2 34.80 -15.98 -45.67
C ASN A 2 33.67 -16.36 -44.71
N ILE A 3 33.22 -15.40 -43.89
CA ILE A 3 32.07 -15.57 -43.02
C ILE A 3 30.81 -15.21 -43.82
N ASN A 4 29.95 -16.19 -44.04
CA ASN A 4 28.75 -16.10 -44.82
C ASN A 4 27.58 -15.56 -43.97
N TYR A 5 27.21 -14.29 -44.11
CA TYR A 5 26.13 -13.61 -43.37
C TYR A 5 24.73 -13.83 -43.91
N LYS A 6 24.50 -14.88 -44.68
CA LYS A 6 23.16 -15.16 -45.26
C LYS A 6 22.41 -16.23 -44.46
N ASN A 7 21.92 -15.96 -43.26
CA ASN A 7 20.81 -16.71 -42.63
C ASN A 7 20.43 -16.14 -41.23
N PHE A 8 20.37 -14.81 -41.06
CA PHE A 8 19.58 -14.24 -39.99
C PHE A 8 18.24 -13.80 -40.59
N ARG A 9 17.31 -14.73 -40.79
CA ARG A 9 15.89 -14.40 -40.90
C ARG A 9 15.44 -14.04 -39.46
N MET A 10 15.23 -12.74 -39.21
CA MET A 10 14.34 -12.36 -38.13
C MET A 10 12.97 -12.90 -38.49
N GLU A 11 12.47 -13.86 -37.74
CA GLU A 11 11.07 -14.22 -37.76
C GLU A 11 10.28 -12.96 -37.45
N GLU A 12 9.56 -12.42 -38.40
CA GLU A 12 8.58 -11.37 -38.16
C GLU A 12 7.56 -11.95 -37.17
N GLU A 13 7.62 -11.50 -35.92
CA GLU A 13 6.54 -11.75 -35.00
C GLU A 13 5.26 -11.25 -35.66
N SER A 14 4.40 -12.18 -36.02
CA SER A 14 3.06 -11.84 -36.49
C SER A 14 2.41 -10.94 -35.45
N PRO A 15 1.78 -9.82 -35.85
CA PRO A 15 1.13 -8.92 -34.87
C PRO A 15 0.13 -9.76 -34.05
N ALA A 16 0.31 -9.73 -32.73
CA ALA A 16 -0.59 -10.41 -31.80
C ALA A 16 -2.03 -10.05 -32.18
N SER A 17 -2.87 -11.04 -32.42
CA SER A 17 -4.28 -10.81 -32.70
C SER A 17 -4.86 -9.90 -31.60
N PRO A 18 -5.68 -8.90 -31.92
CA PRO A 18 -6.25 -8.02 -30.90
C PRO A 18 -7.00 -8.88 -29.89
N GLU A 19 -6.52 -8.87 -28.63
CA GLU A 19 -7.16 -9.59 -27.53
C GLU A 19 -8.63 -9.18 -27.48
N ASN A 20 -9.52 -10.18 -27.52
CA ASN A 20 -10.96 -9.95 -27.41
C ASN A 20 -11.24 -9.23 -26.06
N PRO A 21 -11.84 -8.02 -26.06
CA PRO A 21 -12.12 -7.28 -24.83
C PRO A 21 -12.89 -8.09 -23.78
N MET A 22 -13.73 -9.02 -24.24
CA MET A 22 -14.50 -9.92 -23.37
C MET A 22 -13.58 -10.97 -22.70
N GLU A 23 -12.61 -11.52 -23.42
CA GLU A 23 -11.64 -12.48 -22.85
C GLU A 23 -10.74 -11.81 -21.81
N LYS A 24 -10.31 -10.58 -22.09
CA LYS A 24 -9.52 -9.79 -21.14
C LYS A 24 -10.31 -9.45 -19.88
N MET A 25 -11.58 -9.09 -20.03
CA MET A 25 -12.47 -8.84 -18.88
C MET A 25 -12.72 -10.13 -18.08
N MET A 26 -12.93 -11.26 -18.73
CA MET A 26 -13.14 -12.56 -18.08
C MET A 26 -11.89 -13.05 -17.36
N SER A 27 -10.71 -12.90 -17.95
CA SER A 27 -9.44 -13.28 -17.30
C SER A 27 -9.20 -12.44 -16.04
N GLY A 28 -9.38 -11.12 -16.11
CA GLY A 28 -9.28 -10.24 -14.95
C GLY A 28 -10.23 -10.64 -13.82
N TRP A 29 -11.50 -10.91 -14.16
CA TRP A 29 -12.48 -11.37 -13.18
C TRP A 29 -12.12 -12.72 -12.54
N MET A 30 -11.55 -13.65 -13.29
CA MET A 30 -11.11 -14.96 -12.78
C MET A 30 -9.96 -14.81 -11.78
N PHE A 31 -8.98 -13.92 -12.05
CA PHE A 31 -7.89 -13.64 -11.11
C PHE A 31 -8.42 -12.99 -9.83
N ASP A 32 -9.24 -11.96 -9.94
CA ASP A 32 -9.84 -11.29 -8.78
C ASP A 32 -10.63 -12.26 -7.92
N LYS A 33 -11.47 -13.10 -8.54
CA LYS A 33 -12.23 -14.15 -7.84
C LYS A 33 -11.29 -15.08 -7.06
N LYS A 34 -10.20 -15.55 -7.69
CA LYS A 34 -9.25 -16.47 -7.06
C LYS A 34 -8.53 -15.84 -5.89
N PHE A 35 -8.13 -14.55 -6.00
CA PHE A 35 -7.51 -13.84 -4.91
C PHE A 35 -8.47 -13.61 -3.73
N ILE A 36 -9.72 -13.27 -4.00
CA ILE A 36 -10.75 -13.13 -2.95
C ILE A 36 -11.01 -14.46 -2.25
N GLU A 37 -11.10 -15.58 -2.99
CA GLU A 37 -11.21 -16.93 -2.40
C GLU A 37 -10.02 -17.26 -1.48
N GLN A 38 -8.83 -16.75 -1.78
CA GLN A 38 -7.62 -16.87 -0.95
C GLN A 38 -7.51 -15.77 0.13
N ARG A 39 -8.51 -14.93 0.28
CA ARG A 39 -8.54 -13.80 1.22
C ARG A 39 -7.37 -12.84 1.03
N LYS A 40 -6.99 -12.58 -0.22
CA LYS A 40 -5.93 -11.67 -0.62
C LYS A 40 -6.51 -10.39 -1.23
N VAL A 41 -6.08 -9.25 -0.70
CA VAL A 41 -6.45 -7.91 -1.14
C VAL A 41 -5.21 -7.17 -1.59
N PHE A 42 -5.31 -6.32 -2.61
CA PHE A 42 -4.15 -5.62 -3.19
C PHE A 42 -4.41 -4.13 -3.30
N LEU A 43 -3.46 -3.34 -2.84
CA LEU A 43 -3.32 -1.92 -3.15
C LEU A 43 -2.15 -1.76 -4.12
N TRP A 44 -2.44 -1.36 -5.36
CA TRP A 44 -1.44 -1.13 -6.39
C TRP A 44 -1.57 0.27 -6.96
N GLY A 45 -0.57 1.12 -6.72
CA GLY A 45 -0.60 2.53 -7.10
C GLY A 45 -1.12 3.47 -5.99
N PRO A 46 -1.63 4.65 -6.35
CA PRO A 46 -1.98 5.69 -5.38
C PRO A 46 -3.19 5.31 -4.51
N VAL A 47 -3.18 5.86 -3.29
CA VAL A 47 -4.34 5.85 -2.39
C VAL A 47 -5.25 7.02 -2.78
N ASP A 48 -6.43 6.71 -3.29
CA ASP A 48 -7.48 7.64 -3.68
C ASP A 48 -8.87 7.09 -3.32
N ASP A 49 -9.93 7.81 -3.64
CA ASP A 49 -11.30 7.39 -3.30
C ASP A 49 -11.68 6.07 -4.00
N LYS A 50 -11.18 5.84 -5.21
CA LYS A 50 -11.46 4.63 -5.98
C LYS A 50 -10.79 3.41 -5.35
N SER A 51 -9.48 3.49 -5.11
CA SER A 51 -8.72 2.40 -4.49
C SER A 51 -9.19 2.14 -3.06
N SER A 52 -9.51 3.21 -2.30
CA SER A 52 -10.05 3.11 -0.95
C SER A 52 -11.38 2.36 -0.92
N LYS A 53 -12.32 2.74 -1.80
CA LYS A 53 -13.62 2.06 -1.89
C LYS A 53 -13.44 0.59 -2.24
N GLU A 54 -12.64 0.28 -3.25
CA GLU A 54 -12.40 -1.10 -3.71
C GLU A 54 -11.83 -1.98 -2.60
N ILE A 55 -10.82 -1.50 -1.88
CA ILE A 55 -10.18 -2.24 -0.78
C ILE A 55 -11.15 -2.40 0.38
N THR A 56 -11.86 -1.35 0.77
CA THR A 56 -12.83 -1.38 1.85
C THR A 56 -13.96 -2.36 1.57
N ASP A 57 -14.53 -2.34 0.36
CA ASP A 57 -15.57 -3.30 -0.06
C ASP A 57 -15.07 -4.75 0.07
N ARG A 58 -13.81 -5.03 -0.34
CA ARG A 58 -13.20 -6.36 -0.23
C ARG A 58 -12.97 -6.78 1.22
N LEU A 59 -12.47 -5.89 2.07
CA LEU A 59 -12.28 -6.17 3.50
C LEU A 59 -13.60 -6.50 4.19
N LEU A 60 -14.63 -5.66 3.97
CA LEU A 60 -15.97 -5.87 4.55
C LEU A 60 -16.64 -7.13 4.00
N TYR A 61 -16.48 -7.43 2.71
CA TYR A 61 -16.98 -8.67 2.11
C TYR A 61 -16.33 -9.90 2.73
N LEU A 62 -14.99 -9.89 2.89
CA LEU A 62 -14.25 -11.01 3.49
C LEU A 62 -14.59 -11.21 4.96
N GLU A 63 -14.81 -10.11 5.70
CA GLU A 63 -15.32 -10.18 7.08
C GLU A 63 -16.71 -10.78 7.13
N ALA A 64 -17.62 -10.38 6.21
CA ALA A 64 -19.01 -10.84 6.22
C ALA A 64 -19.16 -12.33 5.90
N ILE A 65 -18.32 -12.88 5.00
CA ILE A 65 -18.43 -14.30 4.60
C ILE A 65 -17.75 -15.26 5.57
N ASP A 66 -16.72 -14.82 6.30
CA ASP A 66 -15.98 -15.68 7.22
C ASP A 66 -15.24 -14.84 8.28
N PRO A 67 -15.96 -14.35 9.29
CA PRO A 67 -15.40 -13.48 10.31
C PRO A 67 -14.26 -14.13 11.10
N GLY A 68 -13.26 -13.34 11.44
CA GLY A 68 -12.13 -13.77 12.28
C GLY A 68 -11.04 -14.57 11.55
N LYS A 69 -11.22 -14.89 10.26
CA LYS A 69 -10.15 -15.48 9.46
C LYS A 69 -9.20 -14.42 8.90
N ASP A 70 -7.91 -14.73 8.86
CA ASP A 70 -6.87 -13.86 8.37
C ASP A 70 -7.13 -13.35 6.94
N ILE A 71 -6.90 -12.08 6.73
CA ILE A 71 -6.88 -11.42 5.42
C ILE A 71 -5.44 -10.99 5.13
N THR A 72 -4.93 -11.26 3.93
CA THR A 72 -3.60 -10.76 3.52
C THR A 72 -3.76 -9.55 2.62
N PHE A 73 -3.21 -8.42 3.04
CA PHE A 73 -3.25 -7.16 2.32
C PHE A 73 -1.88 -6.81 1.76
N TYR A 74 -1.72 -6.94 0.45
CA TYR A 74 -0.49 -6.62 -0.29
C TYR A 74 -0.49 -5.14 -0.70
N ILE A 75 0.63 -4.46 -0.46
CA ILE A 75 0.78 -3.02 -0.68
C ILE A 75 1.98 -2.75 -1.59
N ASN A 76 1.73 -2.10 -2.73
CA ASN A 76 2.71 -1.45 -3.59
C ASN A 76 2.18 -0.06 -3.95
N SER A 77 2.49 0.93 -3.12
CA SER A 77 1.85 2.25 -3.17
C SER A 77 2.79 3.40 -2.81
N PRO A 78 2.79 4.49 -3.58
CA PRO A 78 3.47 5.73 -3.21
C PRO A 78 2.72 6.52 -2.11
N GLY A 79 1.57 6.02 -1.63
CA GLY A 79 0.67 6.77 -0.76
C GLY A 79 -0.38 7.56 -1.54
N GLY A 80 -0.88 8.64 -0.97
CA GLY A 80 -1.89 9.48 -1.62
C GLY A 80 -2.79 10.20 -0.62
N VAL A 81 -4.09 10.23 -0.89
CA VAL A 81 -5.08 10.99 -0.13
C VAL A 81 -5.24 10.43 1.29
N VAL A 82 -4.95 11.24 2.30
CA VAL A 82 -4.96 10.80 3.70
C VAL A 82 -6.34 10.32 4.14
N THR A 83 -7.40 11.07 3.82
CA THR A 83 -8.77 10.68 4.20
C THR A 83 -9.21 9.37 3.59
N SER A 84 -8.87 9.12 2.32
CA SER A 84 -9.15 7.85 1.64
C SER A 84 -8.34 6.69 2.26
N GLY A 85 -7.09 6.95 2.66
CA GLY A 85 -6.27 5.96 3.37
C GLY A 85 -6.78 5.64 4.77
N MET A 86 -7.30 6.65 5.50
CA MET A 86 -7.87 6.43 6.83
C MET A 86 -9.13 5.56 6.79
N VAL A 87 -9.94 5.62 5.73
CA VAL A 87 -11.07 4.69 5.54
C VAL A 87 -10.58 3.23 5.52
N ILE A 88 -9.50 2.95 4.79
CA ILE A 88 -8.90 1.60 4.75
C ILE A 88 -8.35 1.22 6.13
N TYR A 89 -7.56 2.12 6.75
CA TYR A 89 -6.93 1.89 8.05
C TYR A 89 -7.97 1.56 9.13
N ASP A 90 -8.99 2.41 9.26
CA ASP A 90 -10.05 2.21 10.25
C ASP A 90 -10.83 0.92 9.99
N THR A 91 -11.13 0.60 8.72
CA THR A 91 -11.77 -0.68 8.35
C THR A 91 -10.93 -1.87 8.81
N MET A 92 -9.61 -1.86 8.55
CA MET A 92 -8.69 -2.91 9.02
C MET A 92 -8.72 -3.09 10.54
N ARG A 93 -8.92 -1.99 11.30
CA ARG A 93 -8.95 -1.99 12.76
C ARG A 93 -10.29 -2.38 13.35
N MET A 94 -11.40 -2.18 12.62
CA MET A 94 -12.77 -2.39 13.09
C MET A 94 -13.31 -3.79 12.80
N ILE A 95 -12.81 -4.48 11.76
CA ILE A 95 -13.19 -5.86 11.47
C ILE A 95 -12.56 -6.83 12.48
N SER A 96 -13.21 -7.99 12.69
CA SER A 96 -12.70 -9.03 13.60
C SER A 96 -11.59 -9.89 12.96
N SER A 97 -11.55 -9.94 11.64
CA SER A 97 -10.52 -10.65 10.87
C SER A 97 -9.16 -9.98 11.03
N PRO A 98 -8.11 -10.70 11.48
CA PRO A 98 -6.77 -10.16 11.49
C PRO A 98 -6.30 -9.81 10.07
N VAL A 99 -5.74 -8.60 9.90
CA VAL A 99 -5.20 -8.18 8.60
C VAL A 99 -3.68 -8.28 8.63
N SER A 100 -3.15 -9.25 7.89
CA SER A 100 -1.71 -9.36 7.61
C SER A 100 -1.34 -8.40 6.48
N THR A 101 -0.36 -7.54 6.68
CA THR A 101 0.10 -6.59 5.66
C THR A 101 1.43 -7.01 5.07
N VAL A 102 1.60 -6.81 3.75
CA VAL A 102 2.81 -7.20 3.01
C VAL A 102 3.25 -6.07 2.08
N CYS A 103 4.42 -5.49 2.32
CA CYS A 103 5.02 -4.55 1.37
C CYS A 103 5.63 -5.31 0.19
N MET A 104 5.14 -5.03 -1.03
CA MET A 104 5.67 -5.52 -2.30
C MET A 104 6.22 -4.34 -3.11
N GLY A 105 7.53 -4.20 -3.19
CA GLY A 105 8.16 -3.07 -3.88
C GLY A 105 8.20 -1.83 -3.00
N MET A 106 7.09 -1.11 -2.82
CA MET A 106 7.10 0.14 -2.05
C MET A 106 5.84 0.31 -1.18
N ALA A 107 6.04 0.84 0.03
CA ALA A 107 4.95 1.37 0.86
C ALA A 107 5.36 2.75 1.38
N ALA A 108 4.99 3.83 0.66
CA ALA A 108 5.38 5.18 0.99
C ALA A 108 4.21 6.03 1.49
N SER A 109 4.51 7.02 2.35
CA SER A 109 3.52 8.00 2.84
C SER A 109 2.30 7.31 3.46
N MET A 110 1.08 7.56 2.96
CA MET A 110 -0.13 6.87 3.44
C MET A 110 -0.02 5.34 3.32
N GLY A 111 0.73 4.81 2.33
CA GLY A 111 1.02 3.38 2.20
C GLY A 111 1.79 2.81 3.38
N SER A 112 2.71 3.57 3.98
CA SER A 112 3.46 3.15 5.17
C SER A 112 2.57 3.08 6.42
N ILE A 113 1.61 3.99 6.54
CA ILE A 113 0.62 3.98 7.63
C ILE A 113 -0.27 2.73 7.51
N LEU A 114 -0.74 2.41 6.30
CA LEU A 114 -1.52 1.19 6.05
C LEU A 114 -0.71 -0.07 6.35
N LEU A 115 0.56 -0.12 5.93
CA LEU A 115 1.47 -1.24 6.19
C LEU A 115 1.66 -1.45 7.70
N SER A 116 1.97 -0.37 8.43
CA SER A 116 2.17 -0.43 9.89
C SER A 116 0.91 -0.80 10.66
N GLY A 117 -0.27 -0.49 10.10
CA GLY A 117 -1.59 -0.77 10.68
C GLY A 117 -2.01 -2.23 10.67
N GLY A 118 -1.25 -3.11 10.04
CA GLY A 118 -1.48 -4.55 10.06
C GLY A 118 -1.43 -5.16 11.46
N THR A 119 -2.00 -6.34 11.62
CA THR A 119 -1.97 -7.08 12.88
C THR A 119 -0.52 -7.33 13.31
N LYS A 120 -0.17 -6.94 14.53
CA LYS A 120 1.20 -7.09 15.06
C LYS A 120 1.64 -8.56 15.02
N GLY A 121 2.88 -8.80 14.57
CA GLY A 121 3.41 -10.13 14.30
C GLY A 121 3.03 -10.68 12.90
N LYS A 122 2.21 -9.94 12.13
CA LYS A 122 1.75 -10.36 10.79
C LYS A 122 2.00 -9.26 9.73
N ARG A 123 3.01 -8.41 9.93
CA ARG A 123 3.41 -7.38 8.99
C ARG A 123 4.72 -7.78 8.32
N TYR A 124 4.73 -7.82 7.01
CA TYR A 124 5.81 -8.39 6.22
C TYR A 124 6.33 -7.41 5.17
N ILE A 125 7.56 -7.62 4.75
CA ILE A 125 8.18 -6.91 3.63
C ILE A 125 8.96 -7.89 2.75
N PHE A 126 8.93 -7.69 1.44
CA PHE A 126 9.78 -8.43 0.50
C PHE A 126 11.25 -7.99 0.61
N PRO A 127 12.24 -8.82 0.20
CA PRO A 127 13.66 -8.51 0.34
C PRO A 127 14.11 -7.19 -0.30
N HIS A 128 13.45 -6.76 -1.35
CA HIS A 128 13.71 -5.49 -2.05
C HIS A 128 12.59 -4.47 -1.86
N GLY A 129 11.78 -4.65 -0.82
CA GLY A 129 10.75 -3.69 -0.46
C GLY A 129 11.36 -2.47 0.21
N GLU A 130 10.77 -1.31 -0.03
CA GLU A 130 11.17 -0.03 0.55
C GLU A 130 9.97 0.63 1.24
N VAL A 131 10.23 1.25 2.36
CA VAL A 131 9.21 2.01 3.10
C VAL A 131 9.67 3.45 3.25
N MET A 132 8.74 4.39 3.07
CA MET A 132 9.01 5.80 3.30
C MET A 132 7.95 6.43 4.18
N ILE A 133 8.40 7.13 5.21
CA ILE A 133 7.54 7.96 6.06
C ILE A 133 7.88 9.43 5.86
N HIS A 134 6.87 10.27 5.86
CA HIS A 134 7.01 11.73 5.85
C HIS A 134 5.74 12.43 6.34
N GLN A 135 5.87 13.70 6.73
CA GLN A 135 4.73 14.53 7.09
C GLN A 135 3.77 14.76 5.91
N PRO A 136 2.47 14.98 6.15
CA PRO A 136 1.53 15.27 5.08
C PRO A 136 1.95 16.52 4.32
N SER A 137 1.80 16.48 3.01
CA SER A 137 2.01 17.62 2.12
C SER A 137 0.67 18.05 1.52
N GLY A 138 0.53 19.32 1.27
CA GLY A 138 -0.66 19.88 0.66
C GLY A 138 -0.60 21.39 0.61
N GLY A 139 -1.62 22.00 0.03
CA GLY A 139 -1.75 23.44 -0.03
C GLY A 139 -3.17 23.82 -0.48
N GLY A 140 -3.50 25.08 -0.35
CA GLY A 140 -4.80 25.60 -0.74
C GLY A 140 -4.73 27.04 -1.20
N ARG A 141 -5.84 27.54 -1.70
CA ARG A 141 -6.07 28.94 -2.05
C ARG A 141 -7.32 29.40 -1.32
N GLY A 142 -7.32 30.64 -0.87
CA GLY A 142 -8.46 31.23 -0.18
C GLY A 142 -8.09 32.54 0.47
N THR A 143 -8.95 33.04 1.35
CA THR A 143 -8.68 34.18 2.21
C THR A 143 -7.63 33.83 3.27
N SER A 144 -7.07 34.84 3.96
CA SER A 144 -6.15 34.61 5.07
C SER A 144 -6.76 33.65 6.13
N ALA A 145 -8.03 33.86 6.48
CA ALA A 145 -8.74 33.01 7.43
C ALA A 145 -8.85 31.55 6.95
N ASP A 146 -9.13 31.33 5.66
CA ASP A 146 -9.19 29.99 5.07
C ASP A 146 -7.83 29.28 5.16
N LEU A 147 -6.74 30.00 4.89
CA LEU A 147 -5.38 29.47 4.97
C LEU A 147 -4.98 29.12 6.40
N GLU A 148 -5.36 29.94 7.40
CA GLU A 148 -5.15 29.62 8.81
C GLU A 148 -5.89 28.35 9.23
N ILE A 149 -7.16 28.18 8.82
CA ILE A 149 -7.93 26.96 9.10
C ILE A 149 -7.25 25.74 8.46
N MET A 150 -6.79 25.86 7.21
CA MET A 150 -6.08 24.77 6.51
C MET A 150 -4.77 24.41 7.21
N ALA A 151 -4.00 25.40 7.69
CA ALA A 151 -2.76 25.15 8.41
C ALA A 151 -3.00 24.39 9.71
N VAL A 152 -4.02 24.78 10.48
CA VAL A 152 -4.41 24.07 11.71
C VAL A 152 -4.84 22.63 11.41
N GLN A 153 -5.62 22.41 10.37
CA GLN A 153 -6.06 21.06 9.97
C GLN A 153 -4.87 20.19 9.51
N MET A 154 -3.93 20.77 8.76
CA MET A 154 -2.72 20.07 8.33
C MET A 154 -1.85 19.65 9.54
N GLN A 155 -1.73 20.53 10.53
CA GLN A 155 -0.99 20.21 11.76
C GLN A 155 -1.66 19.04 12.52
N LYS A 156 -2.99 19.03 12.65
CA LYS A 156 -3.72 17.90 13.26
C LYS A 156 -3.48 16.60 12.50
N THR A 157 -3.50 16.65 11.16
CA THR A 157 -3.24 15.48 10.31
C THR A 157 -1.81 14.98 10.49
N LYS A 158 -0.82 15.90 10.62
CA LYS A 158 0.57 15.55 10.89
C LYS A 158 0.71 14.83 12.24
N GLU A 159 0.13 15.39 13.29
CA GLU A 159 0.18 14.79 14.63
C GLU A 159 -0.52 13.43 14.69
N MET A 160 -1.68 13.31 14.07
CA MET A 160 -2.41 12.03 13.95
C MET A 160 -1.56 10.96 13.24
N GLY A 161 -0.97 11.28 12.08
CA GLY A 161 -0.14 10.33 11.34
C GLY A 161 1.11 9.91 12.11
N ALA A 162 1.76 10.86 12.80
CA ALA A 162 2.91 10.57 13.64
C ALA A 162 2.54 9.70 14.85
N GLN A 163 1.40 9.94 15.48
CA GLN A 163 0.92 9.13 16.60
C GLN A 163 0.60 7.71 16.17
N LEU A 164 -0.11 7.53 15.03
CA LEU A 164 -0.39 6.21 14.48
C LEU A 164 0.89 5.40 14.19
N LEU A 165 1.88 6.04 13.60
CA LEU A 165 3.18 5.39 13.36
C LEU A 165 3.91 5.06 14.66
N ALA A 166 3.90 5.98 15.66
CA ALA A 166 4.51 5.74 16.96
C ALA A 166 3.88 4.51 17.63
N ASP A 167 2.55 4.45 17.69
CA ASP A 167 1.82 3.36 18.33
C ASP A 167 2.04 2.02 17.61
N ASN A 168 1.97 2.03 16.27
CA ASN A 168 2.12 0.82 15.46
C ASN A 168 3.56 0.28 15.48
N CYS A 169 4.57 1.18 15.49
CA CYS A 169 5.99 0.80 15.41
C CYS A 169 6.63 0.60 16.79
N GLY A 170 5.97 1.00 17.88
CA GLY A 170 6.55 0.98 19.22
C GLY A 170 7.66 2.03 19.39
N GLN A 171 7.57 3.15 18.66
CA GLN A 171 8.46 4.30 18.76
C GLN A 171 7.85 5.39 19.65
N THR A 172 8.68 6.35 20.10
CA THR A 172 8.14 7.53 20.75
C THR A 172 7.58 8.52 19.71
N PHE A 173 6.56 9.28 20.11
CA PHE A 173 5.97 10.31 19.25
C PHE A 173 7.03 11.34 18.80
N GLU A 174 7.92 11.77 19.71
CA GLU A 174 8.98 12.74 19.42
C GLU A 174 9.96 12.21 18.38
N LYS A 175 10.31 10.91 18.45
CA LYS A 175 11.18 10.29 17.46
C LYS A 175 10.51 10.26 16.09
N VAL A 176 9.25 9.83 16.02
CA VAL A 176 8.50 9.79 14.76
C VAL A 176 8.35 11.19 14.18
N MET A 177 7.99 12.20 14.99
CA MET A 177 7.90 13.60 14.54
C MET A 177 9.20 14.13 13.95
N LYS A 178 10.35 13.70 14.47
CA LYS A 178 11.66 14.06 13.94
C LYS A 178 11.95 13.36 12.60
N ASP A 179 11.74 12.04 12.54
CA ASP A 179 12.00 11.23 11.34
C ASP A 179 11.04 11.57 10.22
N PHE A 180 9.82 11.96 10.57
CA PHE A 180 8.69 12.27 9.67
C PHE A 180 8.78 13.70 9.04
N ASP A 181 9.75 14.53 9.46
CA ASP A 181 9.85 15.91 8.97
C ASP A 181 10.27 16.01 7.50
N ARG A 182 11.01 15.03 7.01
CA ARG A 182 11.38 14.86 5.60
C ARG A 182 11.19 13.41 5.20
N ASP A 183 11.37 13.12 3.90
CA ASP A 183 11.31 11.75 3.39
C ASP A 183 12.36 10.90 4.11
N TYR A 184 11.88 9.97 4.92
CA TYR A 184 12.71 9.01 5.65
C TYR A 184 12.49 7.63 5.05
N TRP A 185 13.45 7.20 4.23
CA TRP A 185 13.45 5.93 3.53
C TRP A 185 14.08 4.83 4.37
N MET A 186 13.50 3.66 4.29
CA MET A 186 13.95 2.44 4.97
C MET A 186 13.92 1.27 4.00
N ASP A 187 15.02 0.51 3.92
CA ASP A 187 15.04 -0.80 3.29
C ASP A 187 14.31 -1.84 4.15
N ALA A 188 14.30 -3.10 3.70
CA ALA A 188 13.59 -4.17 4.40
C ALA A 188 14.12 -4.40 5.83
N LYS A 189 15.45 -4.33 6.03
CA LYS A 189 16.08 -4.52 7.34
C LYS A 189 15.79 -3.34 8.27
N GLU A 190 15.98 -2.13 7.78
CA GLU A 190 15.69 -0.89 8.51
C GLU A 190 14.21 -0.79 8.89
N SER A 191 13.30 -1.25 8.01
CA SER A 191 11.85 -1.30 8.27
C SER A 191 11.50 -2.25 9.42
N ILE A 192 12.19 -3.37 9.55
CA ILE A 192 12.03 -4.30 10.69
C ILE A 192 12.60 -3.67 11.96
N GLU A 193 13.80 -3.08 11.90
CA GLU A 193 14.45 -2.44 13.05
C GLU A 193 13.64 -1.24 13.55
N TYR A 194 13.00 -0.50 12.66
CA TYR A 194 12.10 0.59 13.01
C TYR A 194 10.78 0.11 13.64
N GLY A 195 10.38 -1.12 13.33
CA GLY A 195 9.16 -1.74 13.82
C GLY A 195 7.93 -1.48 12.94
N ILE A 196 8.12 -0.98 11.71
CA ILE A 196 7.01 -0.73 10.77
C ILE A 196 6.47 -2.03 10.18
N VAL A 197 7.32 -3.04 10.09
CA VAL A 197 6.99 -4.44 9.78
C VAL A 197 7.63 -5.38 10.80
N ASP A 198 7.18 -6.63 10.84
CA ASP A 198 7.64 -7.62 11.82
C ASP A 198 8.64 -8.61 11.21
N HIS A 199 8.51 -8.93 9.91
CA HIS A 199 9.27 -10.02 9.29
C HIS A 199 9.64 -9.74 7.83
N LEU A 200 10.78 -10.30 7.41
CA LEU A 200 11.11 -10.44 6.00
C LEU A 200 10.31 -11.61 5.41
N LEU A 201 9.71 -11.43 4.23
CA LEU A 201 8.97 -12.48 3.52
C LEU A 201 9.81 -12.99 2.36
N GLU A 202 10.50 -14.13 2.54
CA GLU A 202 11.36 -14.74 1.52
C GLU A 202 10.64 -15.73 0.61
N LYS A 203 9.48 -16.26 1.06
CA LYS A 203 8.65 -17.23 0.31
C LYS A 203 7.17 -16.97 0.57
N LEU A 204 6.34 -17.12 -0.47
CA LEU A 204 4.89 -17.04 -0.44
C LEU A 204 4.24 -18.37 -0.12
#